data_06a267a44721fc83cf84afa865b926a8
#
_entry.id   06a267a44721fc83cf84afa865b926a8
#
_cell.length_a   1.000
_cell.length_b   1.000
_cell.length_c   1.000
_cell.angle_alpha   90.00
_cell.angle_beta   90.00
_cell.angle_gamma   90.00
#
_symmetry.space_group_name_H-M   'P 1'
#
loop_
_entity.id
_entity.type
_entity.pdbx_description
1 polymer ?
#
loop_
_entity_poly.entity_id
_entity_poly.type
_entity_poly.pdbx_seq_one_letter_code
_entity_poly.pdbx_strand_id
1 'polypeptide(L)'
;VGVTHEDNSEDVTYCARKISKLRVFEDEQGRMNASLDSLPDGAILSISQFTLYGDVRKGNRPSFTQSARPELAEPLYESLNQTLREAGFLVETGRFGADMQVLIENDGPVTILIDSKEK
;
A
#
# COMPACT_ATOMS: atom_id res chain seq x y z
N VAL A 1 -2.91 -1.47 2.46
CA VAL A 1 -2.23 -0.45 3.29
C VAL A 1 -2.50 -0.73 4.75
N GLY A 2 -1.43 -0.88 5.54
CA GLY A 2 -1.51 -1.03 7.00
C GLY A 2 -0.88 0.18 7.68
N VAL A 3 -1.41 0.56 8.83
CA VAL A 3 -0.94 1.70 9.61
C VAL A 3 -0.66 1.24 11.04
N THR A 4 0.45 1.69 11.60
CA THR A 4 0.79 1.41 13.00
C THR A 4 0.77 2.70 13.85
N HIS A 5 0.89 2.54 15.16
CA HIS A 5 0.63 3.61 16.14
C HIS A 5 1.47 4.87 15.97
N GLU A 6 2.72 4.73 15.49
CA GLU A 6 3.64 5.85 15.41
C GLU A 6 3.72 6.46 14.01
N ASP A 7 2.89 5.99 13.09
CA ASP A 7 2.91 6.51 11.72
C ASP A 7 2.43 7.96 11.67
N ASN A 8 3.01 8.70 10.75
CA ASN A 8 2.70 10.11 10.52
C ASN A 8 2.84 10.46 9.03
N SER A 9 2.81 11.75 8.72
CA SER A 9 2.87 12.22 7.33
C SER A 9 4.19 11.86 6.62
N GLU A 10 5.28 11.67 7.35
CA GLU A 10 6.54 11.26 6.75
C GLU A 10 6.46 9.85 6.18
N ASP A 11 5.74 8.96 6.88
CA ASP A 11 5.51 7.60 6.41
C ASP A 11 4.66 7.61 5.14
N VAL A 12 3.64 8.46 5.08
CA VAL A 12 2.81 8.65 3.89
C VAL A 12 3.66 9.09 2.70
N THR A 13 4.50 10.11 2.90
CA THR A 13 5.37 10.64 1.85
C THR A 13 6.33 9.58 1.34
N TYR A 14 6.94 8.83 2.26
CA TYR A 14 7.86 7.75 1.90
C TYR A 14 7.17 6.68 1.06
N CYS A 15 6.03 6.18 1.51
CA CYS A 15 5.29 5.13 0.81
C CYS A 15 4.78 5.61 -0.55
N ALA A 16 4.26 6.83 -0.63
CA ALA A 16 3.78 7.38 -1.90
C ALA A 16 4.91 7.45 -2.93
N ARG A 17 6.09 7.91 -2.51
CA ARG A 17 7.26 7.98 -3.39
C ARG A 17 7.68 6.59 -3.87
N LYS A 18 7.72 5.62 -2.95
CA LYS A 18 8.08 4.24 -3.30
C LYS A 18 7.08 3.64 -4.28
N ILE A 19 5.79 3.77 -4.01
CA ILE A 19 4.76 3.25 -4.90
C ILE A 19 4.91 3.84 -6.31
N SER A 20 5.17 5.13 -6.40
CA SER A 20 5.28 5.82 -7.69
C SER A 20 6.51 5.42 -8.49
N LYS A 21 7.62 5.16 -7.81
CA LYS A 21 8.95 5.07 -8.44
C LYS A 21 9.56 3.67 -8.49
N LEU A 22 9.02 2.70 -7.77
CA LEU A 22 9.55 1.34 -7.83
C LEU A 22 9.48 0.80 -9.25
N ARG A 23 10.58 0.22 -9.70
CA ARG A 23 10.72 -0.29 -11.06
C ARG A 23 10.34 -1.76 -11.08
N VAL A 24 9.05 -2.03 -10.98
CA VAL A 24 8.49 -3.38 -10.84
C VAL A 24 7.69 -3.83 -12.07
N PHE A 25 7.61 -3.00 -13.10
CA PHE A 25 6.96 -3.35 -14.36
C PHE A 25 8.00 -3.64 -15.43
N GLU A 26 7.62 -4.43 -16.43
CA GLU A 26 8.53 -4.75 -17.51
C GLU A 26 8.76 -3.55 -18.43
N ASP A 27 10.03 -3.36 -18.83
CA ASP A 27 10.41 -2.41 -19.86
C ASP A 27 10.26 -3.04 -21.25
N GLU A 28 10.70 -2.32 -22.28
CA GLU A 28 10.60 -2.77 -23.68
C GLU A 28 11.43 -4.03 -23.96
N GLN A 29 12.38 -4.34 -23.06
CA GLN A 29 13.25 -5.51 -23.19
C GLN A 29 12.79 -6.69 -22.31
N GLY A 30 11.62 -6.55 -21.68
CA GLY A 30 11.06 -7.58 -20.79
C GLY A 30 11.73 -7.64 -19.42
N ARG A 31 12.49 -6.63 -19.04
CA ARG A 31 13.16 -6.58 -17.74
C ARG A 31 12.34 -5.77 -16.74
N MET A 32 12.35 -6.18 -15.48
CA MET A 32 11.70 -5.46 -14.40
C MET A 32 12.45 -4.13 -14.15
N ASN A 33 12.04 -3.07 -14.81
CA ASN A 33 12.76 -1.81 -14.82
C ASN A 33 11.88 -0.57 -14.94
N ALA A 34 10.62 -0.71 -15.31
CA ALA A 34 9.70 0.41 -15.47
C ALA A 34 8.93 0.68 -14.18
N SER A 35 8.73 1.94 -13.86
CA SER A 35 7.95 2.36 -12.69
C SER A 35 6.51 2.68 -13.07
N LEU A 36 5.63 2.71 -12.08
CA LEU A 36 4.21 3.00 -12.30
C LEU A 36 4.01 4.36 -13.01
N ASP A 37 4.76 5.37 -12.60
CA ASP A 37 4.64 6.71 -13.17
C ASP A 37 5.09 6.80 -14.63
N SER A 38 5.79 5.78 -15.15
CA SER A 38 6.18 5.72 -16.56
C SER A 38 5.12 5.05 -17.44
N LEU A 39 4.09 4.45 -16.85
CA LEU A 39 3.07 3.71 -17.59
C LEU A 39 1.90 4.63 -17.93
N PRO A 40 1.49 4.73 -19.22
CA PRO A 40 0.39 5.62 -19.61
C PRO A 40 -0.96 5.19 -19.01
N ASP A 41 -1.15 3.90 -18.77
CA ASP A 41 -2.40 3.34 -18.23
C ASP A 41 -2.26 2.89 -16.79
N GLY A 42 -1.21 3.34 -16.10
CA GLY A 42 -0.97 2.95 -14.71
C GLY A 42 -2.06 3.48 -13.78
N ALA A 43 -2.51 2.61 -12.88
CA ALA A 43 -3.52 2.96 -11.89
C ALA A 43 -3.26 2.20 -10.60
N ILE A 44 -3.92 2.61 -9.54
CA ILE A 44 -3.74 2.04 -8.19
C ILE A 44 -5.10 1.63 -7.65
N LEU A 45 -5.17 0.42 -7.11
CA LEU A 45 -6.25 0.01 -6.22
C LEU A 45 -5.70 0.00 -4.81
N SER A 46 -6.15 0.93 -3.97
CA SER A 46 -5.68 1.11 -2.61
C SER A 46 -6.70 0.54 -1.62
N ILE A 47 -6.30 -0.48 -0.88
CA ILE A 47 -7.16 -1.18 0.07
C ILE A 47 -6.57 -1.06 1.47
N SER A 48 -7.36 -0.61 2.43
CA SER A 48 -6.96 -0.61 3.83
C SER A 48 -6.91 -2.05 4.35
N GLN A 49 -5.86 -2.41 5.10
CA GLN A 49 -5.64 -3.78 5.54
C GLN A 49 -4.92 -3.78 6.89
N PHE A 50 -5.68 -3.69 7.99
CA PHE A 50 -5.08 -3.66 9.32
C PHE A 50 -4.36 -4.97 9.65
N THR A 51 -4.78 -6.08 9.06
CA THR A 51 -4.19 -7.40 9.31
C THR A 51 -2.74 -7.53 8.82
N LEU A 52 -2.22 -6.56 8.05
CA LEU A 52 -0.80 -6.51 7.74
C LEU A 52 0.07 -6.42 9.01
N TYR A 53 -0.47 -5.87 10.10
CA TYR A 53 0.22 -5.82 11.40
C TYR A 53 -0.16 -6.99 12.29
N GLY A 54 -0.72 -8.06 11.73
CA GLY A 54 -0.99 -9.28 12.47
C GLY A 54 0.30 -9.93 12.95
N ASP A 55 0.37 -10.24 14.23
CA ASP A 55 1.50 -10.93 14.85
C ASP A 55 1.09 -12.38 15.11
N VAL A 56 1.80 -13.31 14.50
CA VAL A 56 1.51 -14.75 14.60
C VAL A 56 2.62 -15.51 15.32
N ARG A 57 3.50 -14.80 16.04
CA ARG A 57 4.65 -15.43 16.69
C ARG A 57 4.25 -16.32 17.86
N LYS A 58 3.14 -16.04 18.52
CA LYS A 58 2.67 -16.80 19.69
C LYS A 58 1.31 -17.41 19.40
N GLY A 59 1.28 -18.74 19.34
CA GLY A 59 0.03 -19.47 19.13
C GLY A 59 -0.55 -19.28 17.75
N ASN A 60 -1.80 -19.69 17.58
CA ASN A 60 -2.46 -19.72 16.28
C ASN A 60 -3.50 -18.63 16.10
N ARG A 61 -3.70 -17.79 17.11
CA ARG A 61 -4.59 -16.63 17.02
C ARG A 61 -3.74 -15.39 16.77
N PRO A 62 -3.87 -14.73 15.60
CA PRO A 62 -3.11 -13.51 15.35
C PRO A 62 -3.45 -12.42 16.36
N SER A 63 -2.44 -11.66 16.76
CA SER A 63 -2.59 -10.46 17.56
C SER A 63 -2.50 -9.24 16.67
N PHE A 64 -3.37 -8.25 16.88
CA PHE A 64 -3.40 -7.03 16.08
C PHE A 64 -3.07 -5.78 16.91
N THR A 65 -2.37 -5.96 18.02
CA THR A 65 -2.03 -4.85 18.94
C THR A 65 -1.14 -3.80 18.28
N GLN A 66 -0.43 -4.15 17.21
CA GLN A 66 0.43 -3.21 16.47
C GLN A 66 -0.33 -2.41 15.41
N SER A 67 -1.56 -2.76 15.10
CA SER A 67 -2.39 -2.01 14.17
C SER A 67 -2.90 -0.73 14.84
N ALA A 68 -2.77 0.40 14.15
CA ALA A 68 -3.33 1.66 14.64
C ALA A 68 -4.86 1.60 14.66
N ARG A 69 -5.43 2.34 15.61
CA ARG A 69 -6.89 2.47 15.68
C ARG A 69 -7.40 3.30 14.50
N PRO A 70 -8.68 3.14 14.14
CA PRO A 70 -9.26 3.86 13.00
C PRO A 70 -9.08 5.38 13.05
N GLU A 71 -9.09 5.98 14.25
CA GLU A 71 -8.92 7.42 14.42
C GLU A 71 -7.58 7.94 13.90
N LEU A 72 -6.55 7.11 13.90
CA LEU A 72 -5.24 7.40 13.30
C LEU A 72 -5.13 6.81 11.90
N ALA A 73 -5.56 5.57 11.72
CA ALA A 73 -5.31 4.82 10.50
C ALA A 73 -6.08 5.38 9.31
N GLU A 74 -7.35 5.74 9.47
CA GLU A 74 -8.17 6.22 8.36
C GLU A 74 -7.66 7.53 7.77
N PRO A 75 -7.34 8.57 8.58
CA PRO A 75 -6.78 9.79 8.02
C PRO A 75 -5.47 9.59 7.28
N LEU A 76 -4.58 8.72 7.78
CA LEU A 76 -3.30 8.46 7.11
C LEU A 76 -3.49 7.68 5.81
N TYR A 77 -4.39 6.71 5.80
CA TYR A 77 -4.78 6.00 4.59
C TYR A 77 -5.33 6.95 3.54
N GLU A 78 -6.25 7.83 3.93
CA GLU A 78 -6.82 8.83 3.02
C GLU A 78 -5.76 9.81 2.53
N SER A 79 -4.82 10.20 3.40
CA SER A 79 -3.71 11.07 3.02
C SER A 79 -2.81 10.41 1.97
N LEU A 80 -2.53 9.12 2.09
CA LEU A 80 -1.78 8.37 1.10
C LEU A 80 -2.51 8.38 -0.26
N ASN A 81 -3.80 8.08 -0.25
CA ASN A 81 -4.60 8.08 -1.48
C ASN A 81 -4.59 9.45 -2.14
N GLN A 82 -4.76 10.51 -1.36
CA GLN A 82 -4.76 11.88 -1.88
C GLN A 82 -3.40 12.26 -2.44
N THR A 83 -2.32 11.89 -1.75
CA THR A 83 -0.94 12.16 -2.23
C THR A 83 -0.70 11.50 -3.57
N LEU A 84 -1.17 10.27 -3.74
CA LEU A 84 -1.02 9.55 -5.01
C LEU A 84 -1.88 10.18 -6.12
N ARG A 85 -3.09 10.63 -5.80
CA ARG A 85 -3.94 11.34 -6.77
C ARG A 85 -3.30 12.65 -7.21
N GLU A 86 -2.73 13.40 -6.28
CA GLU A 86 -2.02 14.66 -6.58
C GLU A 86 -0.77 14.42 -7.43
N ALA A 87 -0.17 13.24 -7.34
CA ALA A 87 0.93 12.84 -8.21
C ALA A 87 0.47 12.46 -9.62
N GLY A 88 -0.84 12.44 -9.88
CA GLY A 88 -1.41 12.21 -11.20
C GLY A 88 -1.98 10.81 -11.43
N PHE A 89 -1.98 9.95 -10.41
CA PHE A 89 -2.50 8.58 -10.57
C PHE A 89 -4.02 8.52 -10.42
N LEU A 90 -4.63 7.64 -11.19
CA LEU A 90 -5.98 7.17 -10.90
C LEU A 90 -5.89 6.23 -9.69
N VAL A 91 -6.57 6.57 -8.61
CA VAL A 91 -6.59 5.77 -7.38
C VAL A 91 -8.03 5.40 -7.07
N GLU A 92 -8.31 4.11 -7.15
CA GLU A 92 -9.57 3.54 -6.71
C GLU A 92 -9.39 2.90 -5.34
N THR A 93 -10.43 2.87 -4.56
CA THR A 93 -10.37 2.38 -3.17
C THR A 93 -11.53 1.44 -2.89
N GLY A 94 -11.39 0.68 -1.80
CA GLY A 94 -12.51 0.03 -1.16
C GLY A 94 -13.15 0.96 -0.13
N ARG A 95 -13.72 0.38 0.92
CA ARG A 95 -14.31 1.12 2.03
C ARG A 95 -13.53 0.79 3.30
N PHE A 96 -12.98 1.81 3.95
CA PHE A 96 -12.18 1.63 5.16
C PHE A 96 -12.98 0.90 6.23
N GLY A 97 -12.38 -0.13 6.82
CA GLY A 97 -12.97 -0.91 7.90
C GLY A 97 -14.07 -1.88 7.51
N ALA A 98 -14.44 -1.94 6.23
CA ALA A 98 -15.48 -2.85 5.77
C ALA A 98 -14.92 -4.23 5.48
N ASP A 99 -15.78 -5.23 5.51
CA ASP A 99 -15.48 -6.55 5.00
C ASP A 99 -15.56 -6.51 3.48
N MET A 100 -14.46 -6.87 2.81
CA MET A 100 -14.34 -6.74 1.36
C MET A 100 -13.85 -8.03 0.73
N GLN A 101 -14.32 -8.30 -0.48
CA GLN A 101 -13.69 -9.27 -1.36
C GLN A 101 -12.84 -8.52 -2.38
N VAL A 102 -11.56 -8.85 -2.44
CA VAL A 102 -10.63 -8.21 -3.36
C VAL A 102 -10.17 -9.25 -4.37
N LEU A 103 -10.49 -9.03 -5.64
CA LEU A 103 -10.08 -9.92 -6.72
C LEU A 103 -8.80 -9.35 -7.34
N ILE A 104 -7.76 -10.16 -7.38
CA ILE A 104 -6.45 -9.75 -7.89
C ILE A 104 -6.00 -10.75 -8.95
N GLU A 105 -5.65 -10.24 -10.12
CA GLU A 105 -4.93 -11.04 -11.11
C GLU A 105 -3.46 -10.61 -11.05
N ASN A 106 -2.66 -11.38 -10.29
CA ASN A 106 -1.26 -11.04 -10.03
C ASN A 106 -0.37 -11.61 -11.13
N ASP A 107 -0.13 -10.77 -12.13
CA ASP A 107 0.65 -11.13 -13.30
C ASP A 107 2.14 -11.00 -13.00
N GLY A 108 2.84 -12.11 -13.24
CA GLY A 108 4.24 -12.26 -12.92
C GLY A 108 4.51 -13.56 -12.16
N PRO A 109 4.06 -13.84 -10.91
CA PRO A 109 3.49 -12.84 -10.02
C PRO A 109 4.55 -11.92 -9.42
N VAL A 110 4.15 -10.72 -9.04
CA VAL A 110 5.02 -9.76 -8.36
C VAL A 110 4.31 -9.24 -7.13
N THR A 111 4.95 -9.38 -5.96
CA THR A 111 4.44 -8.88 -4.69
C THR A 111 5.61 -8.26 -3.93
N ILE A 112 5.49 -7.01 -3.56
CA ILE A 112 6.54 -6.25 -2.89
C ILE A 112 5.97 -5.66 -1.60
N LEU A 113 6.69 -5.84 -0.51
CA LEU A 113 6.35 -5.23 0.76
C LEU A 113 7.12 -3.91 0.89
N ILE A 114 6.40 -2.83 1.14
CA ILE A 114 6.99 -1.53 1.43
C ILE A 114 6.70 -1.23 2.89
N ASP A 115 7.74 -1.06 3.68
CA ASP A 115 7.63 -0.72 5.10
C ASP A 115 8.42 0.56 5.37
N SER A 116 7.73 1.63 5.75
CA SER A 116 8.37 2.93 6.00
C SER A 116 9.34 2.90 7.20
N LYS A 117 9.23 1.89 8.06
CA LYS A 117 10.15 1.71 9.18
C LYS A 117 11.42 0.93 8.80
N GLU A 118 11.42 0.32 7.65
CA GLU A 118 12.52 -0.48 7.12
C GLU A 118 13.24 0.26 5.98
N LYS A 119 13.57 1.51 6.19
CA LYS A 119 14.23 2.34 5.16
C LYS A 119 15.65 1.88 4.86
#